data_8f6e141ac220802fb9e93565aaf60f01
#
_entry.id   8f6e141ac220802fb9e93565aaf60f01
#
_cell.length_a   1.000
_cell.length_b   1.000
_cell.length_c   1.000
_cell.angle_alpha   90.00
_cell.angle_beta   90.00
_cell.angle_gamma   90.00
#
_symmetry.space_group_name_H-M   'P 1'
#
loop_
_entity.id
_entity.type
_entity.pdbx_description
1 polymer ?
#
loop_
_entity_poly.entity_id
_entity_poly.type
_entity_poly.pdbx_seq_one_letter_code
_entity_poly.pdbx_strand_id
1 'polypeptide(L)'
;MSAMDVMVLVVPCYNEAVRLDTTAFTSMVDQNPGLNFLFVDDGSSDATTEIHLRLCAARPGRIEALGLPHNQGKAEAVRQGLLRALAGPASTVGYLDADLATPPSEVQRLCALFREQDRFDVLLA
;
A
#
# COMPACT_ATOMS: atom_id res chain seq x y z
N MET A 1 8.18 -26.02 -4.63
CA MET A 1 8.36 -24.58 -4.80
C MET A 1 7.52 -23.85 -3.76
N SER A 2 8.16 -23.01 -3.00
CA SER A 2 7.42 -22.21 -2.05
C SER A 2 6.60 -21.15 -2.77
N ALA A 3 5.44 -20.84 -2.20
CA ALA A 3 4.68 -19.71 -2.69
C ALA A 3 5.51 -18.43 -2.56
N MET A 4 5.30 -17.50 -3.48
CA MET A 4 5.93 -16.19 -3.37
C MET A 4 5.42 -15.49 -2.13
N ASP A 5 6.31 -14.93 -1.33
CA ASP A 5 5.92 -14.12 -0.20
C ASP A 5 5.25 -12.83 -0.68
N VAL A 6 4.14 -12.50 -0.05
CA VAL A 6 3.38 -11.30 -0.38
C VAL A 6 3.56 -10.29 0.74
N MET A 7 4.03 -9.11 0.37
CA MET A 7 4.09 -7.96 1.26
C MET A 7 3.03 -6.96 0.84
N VAL A 8 2.19 -6.54 1.78
CA VAL A 8 1.21 -5.50 1.53
C VAL A 8 1.60 -4.25 2.30
N LEU A 9 1.79 -3.15 1.58
CA LEU A 9 1.99 -1.84 2.19
C LEU A 9 0.70 -1.05 2.09
N VAL A 10 0.21 -0.64 3.25
CA VAL A 10 -0.98 0.20 3.37
C VAL A 10 -0.58 1.65 3.13
N VAL A 11 -1.30 2.34 2.26
CA VAL A 11 -1.03 3.74 1.94
C VAL A 11 -2.26 4.56 2.31
N PRO A 12 -2.26 5.22 3.49
CA PRO A 12 -3.40 6.06 3.85
C PRO A 12 -3.37 7.35 3.04
N CYS A 13 -4.53 7.75 2.55
CA CYS A 13 -4.69 8.94 1.71
C CYS A 13 -5.88 9.77 2.18
N TYR A 14 -5.69 11.08 2.20
CA TYR A 14 -6.76 12.03 2.42
C TYR A 14 -6.52 13.23 1.51
N ASN A 15 -7.40 13.42 0.51
CA ASN A 15 -7.31 14.51 -0.47
C ASN A 15 -5.92 14.57 -1.12
N GLU A 16 -5.48 13.46 -1.66
CA GLU A 16 -4.15 13.31 -2.27
C GLU A 16 -4.20 13.33 -3.81
N ALA A 17 -5.34 13.68 -4.42
CA ALA A 17 -5.53 13.55 -5.86
C ALA A 17 -4.47 14.27 -6.69
N VAL A 18 -4.05 15.46 -6.25
CA VAL A 18 -3.06 16.27 -6.98
C VAL A 18 -1.64 15.81 -6.71
N ARG A 19 -1.37 15.25 -5.53
CA ARG A 19 -0.01 14.97 -5.07
C ARG A 19 0.42 13.52 -5.24
N LEU A 20 -0.51 12.60 -5.46
CA LEU A 20 -0.20 11.18 -5.51
C LEU A 20 0.55 10.84 -6.80
N ASP A 21 1.77 10.34 -6.65
CA ASP A 21 2.60 9.94 -7.79
C ASP A 21 2.23 8.52 -8.23
N THR A 22 1.21 8.41 -9.09
CA THR A 22 0.70 7.12 -9.52
C THR A 22 1.73 6.29 -10.29
N THR A 23 2.59 6.96 -11.07
CA THR A 23 3.64 6.27 -11.83
C THR A 23 4.65 5.62 -10.91
N ALA A 24 5.02 6.30 -9.82
CA ALA A 24 5.95 5.72 -8.84
C ALA A 24 5.38 4.44 -8.23
N PHE A 25 4.09 4.43 -7.88
CA PHE A 25 3.47 3.26 -7.28
C PHE A 25 3.36 2.08 -8.24
N THR A 26 2.96 2.32 -9.48
CA THR A 26 2.90 1.24 -10.47
C THR A 26 4.28 0.71 -10.81
N SER A 27 5.28 1.58 -10.87
CA SER A 27 6.67 1.15 -11.10
C SER A 27 7.19 0.27 -9.97
N MET A 28 6.89 0.64 -8.72
CA MET A 28 7.31 -0.18 -7.57
C MET A 28 6.69 -1.59 -7.63
N VAL A 29 5.42 -1.67 -7.99
CA VAL A 29 4.74 -2.96 -8.13
C VAL A 29 5.40 -3.79 -9.24
N ASP A 30 5.70 -3.16 -10.36
CA ASP A 30 6.30 -3.86 -11.51
C ASP A 30 7.72 -4.35 -11.21
N GLN A 31 8.47 -3.59 -10.44
CA GLN A 31 9.87 -3.91 -10.13
C GLN A 31 10.03 -4.83 -8.94
N ASN A 32 8.99 -5.04 -8.15
CA ASN A 32 9.07 -5.85 -6.93
C ASN A 32 7.97 -6.91 -6.91
N PRO A 33 8.22 -8.08 -7.51
CA PRO A 33 7.26 -9.18 -7.43
C PRO A 33 6.96 -9.51 -5.97
N GLY A 34 5.69 -9.64 -5.64
CA GLY A 34 5.26 -9.88 -4.26
C GLY A 34 4.95 -8.62 -3.47
N LEU A 35 5.30 -7.43 -3.97
CA LEU A 35 4.89 -6.18 -3.33
C LEU A 35 3.52 -5.76 -3.85
N ASN A 36 2.58 -5.62 -2.94
CA ASN A 36 1.23 -5.13 -3.23
C ASN A 36 0.96 -3.89 -2.40
N PHE A 37 0.09 -3.02 -2.90
CA PHE A 37 -0.36 -1.85 -2.16
C PHE A 37 -1.84 -1.95 -1.84
N LEU A 38 -2.20 -1.46 -0.67
CA LEU A 38 -3.59 -1.25 -0.28
C LEU A 38 -3.75 0.24 0.03
N PHE A 39 -4.38 0.97 -0.88
CA PHE A 39 -4.68 2.38 -0.66
C PHE A 39 -5.92 2.50 0.19
N VAL A 40 -5.84 3.27 1.26
CA VAL A 40 -7.00 3.55 2.12
C VAL A 40 -7.39 5.00 1.94
N ASP A 41 -8.59 5.21 1.42
CA ASP A 41 -9.15 6.55 1.25
C ASP A 41 -9.88 6.94 2.53
N ASP A 42 -9.32 7.87 3.28
CA ASP A 42 -9.84 8.32 4.57
C ASP A 42 -10.92 9.38 4.40
N GLY A 43 -11.94 9.06 3.61
CA GLY A 43 -13.08 9.94 3.42
C GLY A 43 -12.75 11.19 2.62
N SER A 44 -11.98 11.07 1.55
CA SER A 44 -11.60 12.22 0.71
C SER A 44 -12.80 12.86 0.04
N SER A 45 -12.73 14.18 -0.14
CA SER A 45 -13.74 14.95 -0.85
C SER A 45 -13.33 15.32 -2.28
N ASP A 46 -12.10 15.02 -2.68
CA ASP A 46 -11.59 15.28 -4.03
C ASP A 46 -11.63 14.00 -4.89
N ALA A 47 -10.85 13.95 -5.96
CA ALA A 47 -10.81 12.82 -6.88
C ALA A 47 -9.91 11.66 -6.42
N THR A 48 -9.51 11.61 -5.15
CA THR A 48 -8.64 10.55 -4.63
C THR A 48 -9.20 9.16 -4.86
N THR A 49 -10.50 8.96 -4.59
CA THR A 49 -11.16 7.68 -4.79
C THR A 49 -11.02 7.20 -6.25
N GLU A 50 -11.24 8.11 -7.19
CA GLU A 50 -11.15 7.77 -8.62
C GLU A 50 -9.74 7.38 -9.03
N ILE A 51 -8.74 8.06 -8.47
CA ILE A 51 -7.34 7.73 -8.73
C ILE A 51 -7.01 6.35 -8.17
N HIS A 52 -7.47 6.02 -6.97
CA HIS A 52 -7.29 4.69 -6.40
C HIS A 52 -7.91 3.62 -7.31
N LEU A 53 -9.09 3.84 -7.83
CA LEU A 53 -9.75 2.88 -8.72
C LEU A 53 -8.99 2.69 -10.01
N ARG A 54 -8.40 3.76 -10.56
CA ARG A 54 -7.55 3.66 -11.75
C ARG A 54 -6.29 2.84 -11.47
N LEU A 55 -5.69 3.02 -10.30
CA LEU A 55 -4.52 2.24 -9.90
C LEU A 55 -4.87 0.76 -9.78
N CYS A 56 -6.01 0.45 -9.19
CA CYS A 56 -6.49 -0.93 -9.07
C CYS A 56 -6.70 -1.55 -10.45
N ALA A 57 -7.29 -0.80 -11.38
CA ALA A 57 -7.52 -1.27 -12.75
C ALA A 57 -6.21 -1.46 -13.52
N ALA A 58 -5.20 -0.63 -13.24
CA ALA A 58 -3.91 -0.71 -13.91
C ALA A 58 -3.09 -1.92 -13.44
N ARG A 59 -3.27 -2.35 -12.19
CA ARG A 59 -2.54 -3.49 -11.61
C ARG A 59 -3.48 -4.38 -10.80
N PRO A 60 -4.38 -5.10 -11.48
CA PRO A 60 -5.38 -5.93 -10.79
C PRO A 60 -4.71 -6.98 -9.90
N GLY A 61 -5.24 -7.14 -8.69
CA GLY A 61 -4.68 -8.10 -7.74
C GLY A 61 -3.40 -7.66 -7.06
N ARG A 62 -2.77 -6.60 -7.54
CA ARG A 62 -1.53 -6.07 -6.96
C ARG A 62 -1.77 -4.76 -6.22
N ILE A 63 -2.74 -3.98 -6.67
CA ILE A 63 -3.15 -2.74 -6.01
C ILE A 63 -4.63 -2.86 -5.68
N GLU A 64 -4.96 -2.65 -4.41
CA GLU A 64 -6.33 -2.67 -3.92
C GLU A 64 -6.67 -1.35 -3.24
N ALA A 65 -7.95 -1.08 -3.07
CA ALA A 65 -8.44 0.14 -2.46
C ALA A 65 -9.48 -0.16 -1.40
N LEU A 66 -9.44 0.59 -0.30
CA LEU A 66 -10.42 0.55 0.78
C LEU A 66 -10.88 1.96 1.04
N GLY A 67 -12.19 2.21 0.95
CA GLY A 67 -12.75 3.52 1.26
C GLY A 67 -13.37 3.55 2.64
N LEU A 68 -13.06 4.57 3.41
CA LEU A 68 -13.75 4.82 4.68
C LEU A 68 -14.89 5.80 4.43
N PRO A 69 -16.00 5.67 5.18
CA PRO A 69 -17.20 6.49 4.89
C PRO A 69 -17.00 7.97 5.20
N HIS A 70 -16.06 8.31 6.08
CA HIS A 70 -15.76 9.69 6.43
C HIS A 70 -14.34 9.76 6.99
N ASN A 71 -13.79 10.96 7.08
CA ASN A 71 -12.46 11.16 7.60
C ASN A 71 -12.38 10.76 9.07
N GLN A 72 -11.49 9.84 9.39
CA GLN A 72 -11.30 9.31 10.75
C GLN A 72 -9.89 9.54 11.27
N GLY A 73 -9.00 10.08 10.42
CA GLY A 73 -7.62 10.33 10.77
C GLY A 73 -6.68 9.25 10.26
N LYS A 74 -5.40 9.63 10.10
CA LYS A 74 -4.37 8.75 9.52
C LYS A 74 -4.21 7.45 10.32
N ALA A 75 -4.17 7.55 11.65
CA ALA A 75 -3.95 6.37 12.49
C ALA A 75 -5.06 5.34 12.30
N GLU A 76 -6.30 5.79 12.21
CA GLU A 76 -7.44 4.89 12.00
C GLU A 76 -7.41 4.32 10.58
N ALA A 77 -7.05 5.11 9.58
CA ALA A 77 -6.91 4.63 8.21
C ALA A 77 -5.84 3.54 8.12
N VAL A 78 -4.70 3.74 8.76
CA VAL A 78 -3.64 2.72 8.81
C VAL A 78 -4.14 1.46 9.51
N ARG A 79 -4.82 1.63 10.65
CA ARG A 79 -5.34 0.49 11.41
C ARG A 79 -6.32 -0.35 10.57
N GLN A 80 -7.25 0.31 9.90
CA GLN A 80 -8.22 -0.39 9.04
C GLN A 80 -7.52 -1.12 7.90
N GLY A 81 -6.55 -0.47 7.28
CA GLY A 81 -5.78 -1.07 6.20
C GLY A 81 -4.97 -2.27 6.66
N LEU A 82 -4.30 -2.17 7.81
CA LEU A 82 -3.53 -3.28 8.36
C LEU A 82 -4.42 -4.47 8.70
N LEU A 83 -5.59 -4.22 9.30
CA LEU A 83 -6.53 -5.30 9.59
C LEU A 83 -7.00 -5.99 8.32
N ARG A 84 -7.28 -5.23 7.27
CA ARG A 84 -7.68 -5.78 5.98
C ARG A 84 -6.56 -6.64 5.38
N ALA A 85 -5.34 -6.12 5.41
CA ALA A 85 -4.19 -6.84 4.85
C ALA A 85 -3.87 -8.12 5.62
N LEU A 86 -3.99 -8.08 6.95
CA LEU A 86 -3.75 -9.25 7.79
C LEU A 86 -4.79 -10.34 7.60
N ALA A 87 -5.99 -9.99 7.18
CA ALA A 87 -7.04 -10.97 6.89
C ALA A 87 -6.82 -11.71 5.58
N GLY A 88 -5.91 -11.23 4.73
CA GLY A 88 -5.61 -11.82 3.44
C GLY A 88 -4.33 -12.68 3.46
N PRO A 89 -3.77 -12.96 2.28
CA PRO A 89 -2.64 -13.88 2.15
C PRO A 89 -1.27 -13.25 2.42
N ALA A 90 -1.20 -11.99 2.86
CA ALA A 90 0.07 -11.33 3.07
C ALA A 90 0.89 -12.00 4.15
N SER A 91 2.19 -12.21 3.89
CA SER A 91 3.13 -12.70 4.89
C SER A 91 3.77 -11.57 5.68
N THR A 92 3.79 -10.38 5.11
CA THR A 92 4.31 -9.17 5.76
C THR A 92 3.38 -8.01 5.44
N VAL A 93 3.05 -7.20 6.44
CA VAL A 93 2.25 -5.99 6.24
C VAL A 93 2.97 -4.80 6.86
N GLY A 94 2.74 -3.63 6.29
CA GLY A 94 3.29 -2.39 6.80
C GLY A 94 2.53 -1.20 6.24
N TYR A 95 3.03 0.00 6.48
CA TYR A 95 2.42 1.18 5.86
C TYR A 95 3.48 2.12 5.31
N LEU A 96 3.05 2.95 4.37
CA LEU A 96 3.91 3.88 3.66
C LEU A 96 3.13 5.18 3.48
N ASP A 97 3.80 6.32 3.71
CA ASP A 97 3.16 7.61 3.49
C ASP A 97 2.96 7.87 1.99
N ALA A 98 1.79 8.42 1.64
CA ALA A 98 1.41 8.64 0.26
C ALA A 98 2.32 9.61 -0.48
N ASP A 99 2.98 10.52 0.24
CA ASP A 99 3.90 11.50 -0.35
C ASP A 99 5.28 10.92 -0.68
N LEU A 100 5.49 9.63 -0.39
CA LEU A 100 6.77 8.95 -0.60
C LEU A 100 7.93 9.62 0.14
N ALA A 101 7.67 10.07 1.37
CA ALA A 101 8.75 10.50 2.27
C ALA A 101 9.80 9.40 2.41
N THR A 102 9.37 8.13 2.38
CA THR A 102 10.25 6.99 2.16
C THR A 102 10.31 6.77 0.64
N PRO A 103 11.45 7.03 -0.01
CA PRO A 103 11.51 6.98 -1.46
C PRO A 103 11.42 5.55 -2.01
N PRO A 104 11.04 5.39 -3.29
CA PRO A 104 10.92 4.05 -3.91
C PRO A 104 12.17 3.18 -3.78
N SER A 105 13.36 3.77 -3.86
CA SER A 105 14.61 3.02 -3.70
C SER A 105 14.72 2.40 -2.32
N GLU A 106 14.28 3.12 -1.29
CA GLU A 106 14.29 2.62 0.08
C GLU A 106 13.22 1.55 0.28
N VAL A 107 12.05 1.70 -0.35
CA VAL A 107 11.02 0.68 -0.32
C VAL A 107 11.55 -0.62 -0.92
N GLN A 108 12.25 -0.52 -2.05
CA GLN A 108 12.82 -1.68 -2.71
C GLN A 108 13.87 -2.37 -1.81
N ARG A 109 14.71 -1.57 -1.14
CA ARG A 109 15.71 -2.10 -0.23
C ARG A 109 15.06 -2.85 0.94
N LEU A 110 14.00 -2.26 1.51
CA LEU A 110 13.27 -2.89 2.61
C LEU A 110 12.58 -4.18 2.16
N CYS A 111 12.01 -4.20 0.96
CA CYS A 111 11.39 -5.40 0.41
C CYS A 111 12.40 -6.53 0.30
N ALA A 112 13.59 -6.26 -0.22
CA ALA A 112 14.64 -7.25 -0.35
C ALA A 112 15.08 -7.77 1.02
N LEU A 113 15.26 -6.86 1.98
CA LEU A 113 15.67 -7.21 3.32
C LEU A 113 14.65 -8.12 4.01
N PHE A 114 13.37 -7.79 3.91
CA PHE A 114 12.33 -8.57 4.57
C PHE A 114 12.04 -9.90 3.89
N ARG A 115 12.37 -10.05 2.62
CA ARG A 115 12.27 -11.36 1.96
C ARG A 115 13.27 -12.37 2.50
N GLU A 116 14.39 -11.89 3.02
CA GLU A 116 15.42 -12.76 3.59
C GLU A 116 15.09 -13.17 5.01
N GLN A 117 14.00 -12.63 5.58
CA GLN A 117 13.60 -12.88 6.95
C GLN A 117 12.28 -13.61 6.99
N ASP A 118 12.24 -14.74 7.68
CA ASP A 118 11.05 -15.59 7.67
C ASP A 118 10.05 -15.25 8.73
N ARG A 119 10.20 -14.20 9.50
CA ARG A 119 9.37 -14.06 10.69
C ARG A 119 8.90 -12.67 11.01
N PHE A 120 9.03 -11.72 10.10
CA PHE A 120 8.45 -10.42 10.31
C PHE A 120 7.10 -10.34 9.66
N ASP A 121 6.15 -9.82 10.42
CA ASP A 121 4.78 -9.70 9.98
C ASP A 121 4.37 -8.27 9.73
N VAL A 122 5.07 -7.29 10.31
CA VAL A 122 4.73 -5.87 10.21
C VAL A 122 5.96 -5.05 9.90
N LEU A 123 5.86 -4.18 8.89
CA LEU A 123 6.87 -3.21 8.50
C LEU A 123 6.30 -1.82 8.64
N LEU A 124 6.98 -0.93 9.37
CA LEU A 124 6.60 0.47 9.52
C LEU A 124 7.63 1.35 8.82
N ALA A 125 7.16 2.24 7.95
CA ALA A 125 8.02 3.11 7.16
C ALA A 125 7.51 4.55 7.09
#